data_6a5f5958c417eb3b1e5dc572ebc9d626
#
_entry.id   6a5f5958c417eb3b1e5dc572ebc9d626
#
_cell.length_a   1.000
_cell.length_b   1.000
_cell.length_c   1.000
_cell.angle_alpha   90.00
_cell.angle_beta   90.00
_cell.angle_gamma   90.00
#
_symmetry.space_group_name_H-M   'P 1'
#
loop_
_entity.id
_entity.type
_entity.pdbx_description
1 polymer ?
#
loop_
_entity_poly.entity_id
_entity_poly.type
_entity_poly.pdbx_seq_one_letter_code
_entity_poly.pdbx_strand_id
1 'polypeptide(L)'
;AHMDCVEHCKDIEPILEGGVFTSKGDTILGGDDKAGVTAILEGIALMKEMYIPHGKITVIFTVQEEIGLFGSKYIEEKYIQGIDFGYVLDADGPAGSLYNAGPSQYQLSFTLKGVAAHAGMAPEKGTNAIAMAAEAITHCPTGRIDEETTCNIGIITGGTATNIVPDA
;
A
#
# COMPACT_ATOMS: atom_id res chain seq x y z
N ALA A 1 7.41 10.45 6.67
CA ALA A 1 5.98 10.62 7.00
C ALA A 1 5.20 10.96 5.74
N HIS A 2 3.97 10.45 5.60
CA HIS A 2 3.07 10.83 4.52
C HIS A 2 1.92 11.73 4.99
N MET A 3 1.30 12.44 4.05
CA MET A 3 0.25 13.42 4.35
C MET A 3 -1.15 12.98 3.92
N ASP A 4 -1.25 12.01 3.01
CA ASP A 4 -2.53 11.46 2.59
C ASP A 4 -3.11 10.51 3.65
N CYS A 5 -4.35 10.11 3.44
CA CYS A 5 -5.09 9.17 4.28
C CYS A 5 -5.95 8.29 3.38
N VAL A 6 -6.35 7.13 3.90
CA VAL A 6 -7.38 6.29 3.29
C VAL A 6 -8.74 6.98 3.24
N GLU A 7 -9.70 6.43 2.50
CA GLU A 7 -11.03 7.01 2.30
C GLU A 7 -11.84 7.17 3.60
N HIS A 8 -12.84 8.05 3.55
CA HIS A 8 -13.65 8.62 4.65
C HIS A 8 -12.89 9.56 5.59
N CYS A 9 -11.96 10.33 5.04
CA CYS A 9 -11.14 11.31 5.75
C CYS A 9 -11.59 12.77 5.57
N LYS A 10 -12.84 13.03 5.21
CA LYS A 10 -13.39 14.40 5.08
C LYS A 10 -14.10 14.81 6.35
N ASP A 11 -13.98 16.11 6.66
CA ASP A 11 -14.68 16.74 7.79
C ASP A 11 -14.41 16.03 9.13
N ILE A 12 -13.16 15.61 9.34
CA ILE A 12 -12.73 14.93 10.55
C ILE A 12 -12.86 15.88 11.74
N GLU A 13 -13.59 15.45 12.77
CA GLU A 13 -13.71 16.15 14.05
C GLU A 13 -12.96 15.33 15.12
N PRO A 14 -11.72 15.71 15.48
CA PRO A 14 -10.94 14.95 16.45
C PRO A 14 -11.47 15.17 17.88
N ILE A 15 -11.55 14.11 18.64
CA ILE A 15 -11.93 14.10 20.05
C ILE A 15 -10.75 13.59 20.87
N LEU A 16 -10.44 14.26 21.97
CA LEU A 16 -9.43 13.82 22.92
C LEU A 16 -10.12 13.40 24.23
N GLU A 17 -10.11 12.11 24.53
CA GLU A 17 -10.64 11.55 25.76
C GLU A 17 -9.65 10.58 26.39
N GLY A 18 -9.39 10.74 27.68
CA GLY A 18 -8.47 9.85 28.41
C GLY A 18 -7.03 9.81 27.83
N GLY A 19 -6.61 10.84 27.12
CA GLY A 19 -5.29 10.88 26.46
C GLY A 19 -5.26 10.20 25.08
N VAL A 20 -6.40 9.76 24.56
CA VAL A 20 -6.53 9.10 23.26
C VAL A 20 -7.31 10.01 22.30
N PHE A 21 -6.76 10.20 21.12
CA PHE A 21 -7.46 10.86 20.02
C PHE A 21 -8.30 9.85 19.25
N THR A 22 -9.56 10.20 19.00
CA THR A 22 -10.49 9.47 18.14
C THR A 22 -11.17 10.42 17.18
N SER A 23 -11.88 9.92 16.19
CA SER A 23 -12.73 10.71 15.32
C SER A 23 -14.19 10.60 15.75
N LYS A 24 -14.92 11.69 15.65
CA LYS A 24 -16.36 11.71 15.87
C LYS A 24 -17.10 11.24 14.61
N GLY A 25 -18.07 10.35 14.78
CA GLY A 25 -18.86 9.80 13.67
C GLY A 25 -18.15 8.68 12.91
N ASP A 26 -18.43 8.58 11.62
CA ASP A 26 -17.98 7.48 10.78
C ASP A 26 -16.69 7.75 10.00
N THR A 27 -15.98 8.83 10.33
CA THR A 27 -14.71 9.15 9.68
C THR A 27 -13.55 8.44 10.38
N ILE A 28 -12.48 8.16 9.62
CA ILE A 28 -11.20 7.82 10.21
C ILE A 28 -10.62 9.04 10.94
N LEU A 29 -9.69 8.82 11.86
CA LEU A 29 -8.95 9.92 12.50
C LEU A 29 -7.86 10.51 11.58
N GLY A 30 -7.27 9.69 10.72
CA GLY A 30 -6.12 10.06 9.91
C GLY A 30 -4.83 10.20 10.74
N GLY A 31 -4.74 9.45 11.83
CA GLY A 31 -3.54 9.40 12.67
C GLY A 31 -2.34 8.83 11.91
N ASP A 32 -2.59 7.94 10.99
CA ASP A 32 -1.70 7.43 9.98
C ASP A 32 -1.69 8.40 8.76
N ASP A 33 -0.62 9.11 8.46
CA ASP A 33 0.61 9.23 9.28
C ASP A 33 0.75 10.67 9.85
N LYS A 34 -0.36 11.31 10.24
CA LYS A 34 -0.33 12.65 10.87
C LYS A 34 0.39 12.63 12.21
N ALA A 35 0.47 11.47 12.88
CA ALA A 35 1.26 11.28 14.08
C ALA A 35 2.76 11.46 13.78
N GLY A 36 3.26 10.83 12.72
CA GLY A 36 4.64 10.99 12.26
C GLY A 36 4.94 12.42 11.80
N VAL A 37 4.02 13.04 11.04
CA VAL A 37 4.13 14.46 10.66
C VAL A 37 4.27 15.34 11.89
N THR A 38 3.42 15.14 12.89
CA THR A 38 3.44 15.91 14.15
C THR A 38 4.74 15.70 14.90
N ALA A 39 5.18 14.45 15.03
CA ALA A 39 6.43 14.11 15.74
C ALA A 39 7.66 14.76 15.08
N ILE A 40 7.71 14.82 13.75
CA ILE A 40 8.78 15.51 13.02
C ILE A 40 8.76 17.02 13.30
N LEU A 41 7.59 17.65 13.19
CA LEU A 41 7.48 19.08 13.38
C LEU A 41 7.79 19.50 14.82
N GLU A 42 7.24 18.81 15.80
CA GLU A 42 7.51 19.04 17.21
C GLU A 42 8.97 18.75 17.59
N GLY A 43 9.53 17.67 17.07
CA GLY A 43 10.94 17.35 17.30
C GLY A 43 11.87 18.46 16.83
N ILE A 44 11.61 19.03 15.65
CA ILE A 44 12.39 20.16 15.13
C ILE A 44 12.16 21.42 15.95
N ALA A 45 10.92 21.68 16.38
CA ALA A 45 10.63 22.83 17.24
C ALA A 45 11.37 22.74 18.57
N LEU A 46 11.32 21.59 19.23
CA LEU A 46 12.04 21.33 20.48
C LEU A 46 13.56 21.44 20.33
N MET A 47 14.12 20.91 19.24
CA MET A 47 15.56 21.04 18.98
C MET A 47 15.99 22.50 18.91
N LYS A 48 15.20 23.35 18.26
CA LYS A 48 15.46 24.79 18.18
C LYS A 48 15.30 25.49 19.54
N GLU A 49 14.24 25.18 20.27
CA GLU A 49 13.96 25.77 21.58
C GLU A 49 15.03 25.41 22.60
N MET A 50 15.49 24.17 22.58
CA MET A 50 16.51 23.66 23.50
C MET A 50 17.94 23.88 23.00
N TYR A 51 18.13 24.55 21.87
CA TYR A 51 19.45 24.78 21.27
C TYR A 51 20.29 23.52 21.10
N ILE A 52 19.63 22.40 20.72
CA ILE A 52 20.33 21.12 20.51
C ILE A 52 21.21 21.23 19.27
N PRO A 53 22.52 21.01 19.35
CA PRO A 53 23.40 20.99 18.21
C PRO A 53 23.00 19.88 17.23
N HIS A 54 22.88 20.23 15.96
CA HIS A 54 22.52 19.28 14.91
C HIS A 54 23.19 19.62 13.59
N GLY A 55 23.36 18.60 12.73
CA GLY A 55 23.76 18.76 11.35
C GLY A 55 22.60 19.26 10.47
N LYS A 56 22.77 19.13 9.16
CA LYS A 56 21.70 19.42 8.21
C LYS A 56 20.56 18.43 8.40
N ILE A 57 19.34 18.93 8.54
CA ILE A 57 18.13 18.14 8.59
C ILE A 57 17.32 18.41 7.32
N THR A 58 16.97 17.37 6.61
CA THR A 58 16.05 17.42 5.47
C THR A 58 14.75 16.73 5.87
N VAL A 59 13.64 17.44 5.81
CA VAL A 59 12.31 16.91 6.07
C VAL A 59 11.63 16.61 4.76
N ILE A 60 11.05 15.43 4.64
CA ILE A 60 10.33 14.99 3.46
C ILE A 60 8.93 14.54 3.90
N PHE A 61 7.91 15.20 3.38
CA PHE A 61 6.54 14.78 3.48
C PHE A 61 6.08 14.30 2.11
N THR A 62 5.57 13.08 2.04
CA THR A 62 5.10 12.45 0.81
C THR A 62 3.58 12.48 0.73
N VAL A 63 3.05 12.15 -0.44
CA VAL A 63 1.63 11.98 -0.72
C VAL A 63 1.44 10.67 -1.48
N GLN A 64 0.21 10.16 -1.50
CA GLN A 64 -0.12 8.92 -2.20
C GLN A 64 0.68 7.71 -1.69
N GLU A 65 0.92 7.66 -0.38
CA GLU A 65 1.48 6.49 0.27
C GLU A 65 0.48 5.34 0.21
N GLU A 66 -0.75 5.59 0.63
CA GLU A 66 -1.87 4.67 0.82
C GLU A 66 -2.31 3.93 -0.46
N ILE A 67 -1.92 4.42 -1.61
CA ILE A 67 -2.21 3.81 -2.91
C ILE A 67 -0.99 3.22 -3.60
N GLY A 68 0.07 2.96 -2.84
CA GLY A 68 1.26 2.21 -3.29
C GLY A 68 2.55 3.03 -3.35
N LEU A 69 2.77 3.90 -2.38
CA LEU A 69 4.03 4.65 -2.20
C LEU A 69 4.39 5.55 -3.39
N PHE A 70 3.37 6.10 -4.09
CA PHE A 70 3.62 6.83 -5.33
C PHE A 70 4.48 8.07 -5.09
N GLY A 71 4.17 8.86 -4.07
CA GLY A 71 4.90 10.11 -3.82
C GLY A 71 6.39 9.90 -3.56
N SER A 72 6.75 8.85 -2.82
CA SER A 72 8.14 8.55 -2.52
C SER A 72 8.96 8.16 -3.76
N LYS A 73 8.34 7.55 -4.77
CA LYS A 73 8.98 7.16 -6.03
C LYS A 73 9.45 8.34 -6.88
N TYR A 74 8.90 9.53 -6.63
CA TYR A 74 9.21 10.75 -7.38
C TYR A 74 10.10 11.72 -6.61
N ILE A 75 10.64 11.32 -5.47
CA ILE A 75 11.63 12.12 -4.75
C ILE A 75 12.90 12.19 -5.60
N GLU A 76 13.28 13.39 -5.98
CA GLU A 76 14.50 13.60 -6.75
C GLU A 76 15.73 13.31 -5.89
N GLU A 77 16.69 12.59 -6.45
CA GLU A 77 17.93 12.17 -5.78
C GLU A 77 18.68 13.34 -5.12
N LYS A 78 18.63 14.52 -5.72
CA LYS A 78 19.27 15.73 -5.18
C LYS A 78 18.85 16.07 -3.75
N TYR A 79 17.64 15.66 -3.32
CA TYR A 79 17.14 15.93 -1.98
C TYR A 79 17.60 14.91 -0.94
N ILE A 80 18.00 13.72 -1.39
CA ILE A 80 18.46 12.64 -0.52
C ILE A 80 19.97 12.39 -0.63
N GLN A 81 20.63 13.02 -1.59
CA GLN A 81 22.08 12.88 -1.76
C GLN A 81 22.85 13.49 -0.56
N GLY A 82 23.82 12.73 -0.04
CA GLY A 82 24.67 13.16 1.08
C GLY A 82 23.95 13.12 2.43
N ILE A 83 22.86 12.37 2.55
CA ILE A 83 22.23 12.04 3.83
C ILE A 83 22.91 10.80 4.41
N ASP A 84 23.36 10.89 5.66
CA ASP A 84 24.02 9.77 6.33
C ASP A 84 23.02 8.70 6.77
N PHE A 85 21.83 9.11 7.23
CA PHE A 85 20.75 8.24 7.66
C PHE A 85 19.41 8.98 7.64
N GLY A 86 18.31 8.23 7.64
CA GLY A 86 16.95 8.75 7.67
C GLY A 86 16.05 7.98 8.62
N TYR A 87 15.05 8.65 9.15
CA TYR A 87 13.97 8.04 9.93
C TYR A 87 12.66 8.18 9.17
N VAL A 88 11.93 7.07 9.05
CA VAL A 88 10.55 7.05 8.56
C VAL A 88 9.66 6.81 9.77
N LEU A 89 8.80 7.77 10.08
CA LEU A 89 7.93 7.74 11.26
C LEU A 89 6.53 7.26 10.83
N ASP A 90 6.46 6.03 10.38
CA ASP A 90 5.28 5.44 9.76
C ASP A 90 5.27 3.93 10.04
N ALA A 91 5.31 3.59 11.32
CA ALA A 91 5.35 2.21 11.76
C ALA A 91 4.50 2.00 13.01
N ASP A 92 3.86 0.85 13.07
CA ASP A 92 3.09 0.42 14.24
C ASP A 92 3.95 0.20 15.48
N GLY A 93 3.29 0.14 16.62
CA GLY A 93 3.89 -0.27 17.88
C GLY A 93 4.13 0.87 18.87
N PRO A 94 4.69 0.55 20.03
CA PRO A 94 4.98 1.53 21.06
C PRO A 94 6.03 2.54 20.60
N ALA A 95 5.93 3.79 21.08
CA ALA A 95 6.92 4.82 20.81
C ALA A 95 8.33 4.32 21.21
N GLY A 96 9.30 4.49 20.30
CA GLY A 96 10.66 4.00 20.45
C GLY A 96 10.94 2.64 19.82
N SER A 97 9.94 1.98 19.23
CA SER A 97 10.15 0.79 18.38
C SER A 97 10.93 1.17 17.14
N LEU A 98 11.85 0.30 16.72
CA LEU A 98 12.66 0.48 15.52
C LEU A 98 12.48 -0.73 14.60
N TYR A 99 12.14 -0.47 13.37
CA TYR A 99 12.07 -1.46 12.30
C TYR A 99 13.25 -1.22 11.36
N ASN A 100 14.13 -2.18 11.24
CA ASN A 100 15.33 -2.12 10.41
C ASN A 100 15.24 -2.94 9.13
N ALA A 101 14.09 -3.54 8.88
CA ALA A 101 13.78 -4.27 7.66
C ALA A 101 12.30 -4.09 7.31
N GLY A 102 12.00 -4.02 6.03
CA GLY A 102 10.64 -3.93 5.51
C GLY A 102 10.41 -4.94 4.39
N PRO A 103 9.16 -5.33 4.11
CA PRO A 103 8.84 -6.24 3.02
C PRO A 103 9.01 -5.57 1.67
N SER A 104 9.30 -6.38 0.64
CA SER A 104 9.12 -6.01 -0.76
C SER A 104 7.73 -6.43 -1.21
N GLN A 105 7.04 -5.55 -1.94
CA GLN A 105 5.73 -5.85 -2.51
C GLN A 105 5.78 -5.86 -4.03
N TYR A 106 5.20 -6.89 -4.62
CA TYR A 106 5.06 -7.04 -6.06
C TYR A 106 3.61 -7.30 -6.42
N GLN A 107 3.13 -6.58 -7.42
CA GLN A 107 1.85 -6.85 -8.06
C GLN A 107 2.10 -7.50 -9.42
N LEU A 108 1.55 -8.69 -9.62
CA LEU A 108 1.65 -9.43 -10.87
C LEU A 108 0.27 -9.44 -11.55
N SER A 109 0.25 -9.15 -12.84
CA SER A 109 -0.95 -9.21 -13.66
C SER A 109 -0.73 -10.20 -14.81
N PHE A 110 -1.62 -11.16 -14.94
CA PHE A 110 -1.57 -12.17 -15.98
C PHE A 110 -2.81 -12.05 -16.86
N THR A 111 -2.61 -12.02 -18.17
CA THR A 111 -3.69 -12.10 -19.16
C THR A 111 -3.57 -13.39 -19.91
N LEU A 112 -4.57 -14.26 -19.78
CA LEU A 112 -4.66 -15.50 -20.54
C LEU A 112 -5.52 -15.26 -21.78
N LYS A 113 -5.05 -15.75 -22.91
CA LYS A 113 -5.76 -15.66 -24.19
C LYS A 113 -6.13 -17.04 -24.68
N GLY A 114 -7.41 -17.26 -24.81
CA GLY A 114 -7.98 -18.46 -25.38
C GLY A 114 -8.47 -18.25 -26.83
N VAL A 115 -9.45 -19.03 -27.23
CA VAL A 115 -10.09 -18.94 -28.54
C VAL A 115 -11.59 -19.04 -28.34
N ALA A 116 -12.32 -18.01 -28.76
CA ALA A 116 -13.79 -18.00 -28.66
C ALA A 116 -14.43 -19.04 -29.61
N ALA A 117 -15.47 -19.69 -29.12
CA ALA A 117 -16.32 -20.58 -29.91
C ALA A 117 -17.73 -20.62 -29.32
N HIS A 118 -18.71 -21.11 -30.10
CA HIS A 118 -20.07 -21.32 -29.59
C HIS A 118 -20.09 -22.53 -28.66
N ALA A 119 -20.38 -22.31 -27.37
CA ALA A 119 -20.26 -23.35 -26.33
C ALA A 119 -21.14 -24.57 -26.55
N GLY A 120 -22.27 -24.44 -27.22
CA GLY A 120 -23.19 -25.55 -27.49
C GLY A 120 -23.07 -26.20 -28.90
N MET A 121 -22.47 -25.49 -29.86
CA MET A 121 -22.42 -25.97 -31.25
C MET A 121 -21.05 -26.46 -31.70
N ALA A 122 -19.98 -25.86 -31.18
CA ALA A 122 -18.61 -26.18 -31.59
C ALA A 122 -17.61 -25.87 -30.47
N PRO A 123 -17.81 -26.38 -29.23
CA PRO A 123 -16.92 -26.09 -28.13
C PRO A 123 -15.49 -26.58 -28.38
N GLU A 124 -15.33 -27.61 -29.17
CA GLU A 124 -14.02 -28.19 -29.54
C GLU A 124 -13.15 -27.26 -30.38
N LYS A 125 -13.73 -26.22 -30.96
CA LYS A 125 -13.00 -25.16 -31.70
C LYS A 125 -12.51 -24.03 -30.80
N GLY A 126 -12.95 -24.01 -29.54
CA GLY A 126 -12.58 -23.02 -28.56
C GLY A 126 -11.47 -23.46 -27.66
N THR A 127 -10.82 -22.47 -27.02
CA THR A 127 -9.90 -22.69 -25.91
C THR A 127 -10.37 -21.77 -24.76
N ASN A 128 -10.82 -22.38 -23.68
CA ASN A 128 -11.44 -21.65 -22.56
C ASN A 128 -10.39 -21.00 -21.68
N ALA A 129 -10.28 -19.68 -21.75
CA ALA A 129 -9.34 -18.89 -20.96
C ALA A 129 -9.61 -18.96 -19.44
N ILE A 130 -10.88 -19.06 -19.04
CA ILE A 130 -11.24 -19.23 -17.61
C ILE A 130 -10.77 -20.59 -17.09
N ALA A 131 -10.93 -21.67 -17.86
CA ALA A 131 -10.44 -22.97 -17.46
C ALA A 131 -8.91 -22.98 -17.35
N MET A 132 -8.21 -22.33 -18.28
CA MET A 132 -6.76 -22.15 -18.20
C MET A 132 -6.35 -21.37 -16.95
N ALA A 133 -7.07 -20.29 -16.63
CA ALA A 133 -6.80 -19.52 -15.41
C ALA A 133 -7.05 -20.36 -14.16
N ALA A 134 -8.13 -21.11 -14.09
CA ALA A 134 -8.43 -21.98 -12.96
C ALA A 134 -7.35 -23.03 -12.75
N GLU A 135 -6.84 -23.65 -13.81
CA GLU A 135 -5.72 -24.60 -13.72
C GLU A 135 -4.46 -23.92 -13.24
N ALA A 136 -4.09 -22.76 -13.79
CA ALA A 136 -2.91 -22.01 -13.37
C ALA A 136 -3.00 -21.62 -11.87
N ILE A 137 -4.17 -21.19 -11.40
CA ILE A 137 -4.41 -20.83 -10.01
C ILE A 137 -4.18 -22.02 -9.06
N THR A 138 -4.54 -23.23 -9.45
CA THR A 138 -4.32 -24.43 -8.60
C THR A 138 -2.85 -24.72 -8.35
N HIS A 139 -1.97 -24.19 -9.19
CA HIS A 139 -0.52 -24.36 -9.07
C HIS A 139 0.18 -23.13 -8.47
N CYS A 140 -0.56 -22.02 -8.27
CA CYS A 140 0.00 -20.86 -7.61
C CYS A 140 0.00 -21.03 -6.09
N PRO A 141 1.11 -20.77 -5.42
CA PRO A 141 1.12 -20.72 -3.97
C PRO A 141 0.28 -19.53 -3.50
N THR A 142 -0.58 -19.74 -2.51
CA THR A 142 -1.41 -18.70 -1.91
C THR A 142 -1.35 -18.76 -0.39
N GLY A 143 -1.58 -17.62 0.26
CA GLY A 143 -1.46 -17.51 1.71
C GLY A 143 -0.02 -17.29 2.15
N ARG A 144 0.35 -17.86 3.28
CA ARG A 144 1.72 -17.80 3.80
C ARG A 144 2.56 -18.91 3.20
N ILE A 145 3.57 -18.54 2.42
CA ILE A 145 4.47 -19.47 1.72
C ILE A 145 5.61 -19.90 2.65
N ASP A 146 6.17 -18.97 3.37
CA ASP A 146 7.22 -19.18 4.38
C ASP A 146 7.09 -18.12 5.50
N GLU A 147 8.08 -18.01 6.38
CA GLU A 147 8.03 -17.11 7.54
C GLU A 147 7.94 -15.64 7.13
N GLU A 148 8.48 -15.27 5.98
CA GLU A 148 8.60 -13.87 5.53
C GLU A 148 7.77 -13.57 4.26
N THR A 149 7.27 -14.62 3.56
CA THR A 149 6.63 -14.48 2.24
C THR A 149 5.16 -14.82 2.28
N THR A 150 4.34 -13.96 1.73
CA THR A 150 2.92 -14.20 1.46
C THR A 150 2.59 -13.96 0.00
N CYS A 151 1.57 -14.64 -0.51
CA CYS A 151 1.04 -14.44 -1.84
C CYS A 151 -0.48 -14.47 -1.81
N ASN A 152 -1.12 -13.64 -2.61
CA ASN A 152 -2.57 -13.59 -2.72
C ASN A 152 -3.00 -13.41 -4.17
N ILE A 153 -4.08 -14.09 -4.55
CA ILE A 153 -4.79 -13.85 -5.80
C ILE A 153 -6.02 -13.03 -5.44
N GLY A 154 -5.89 -11.71 -5.57
CA GLY A 154 -6.91 -10.77 -5.10
C GLY A 154 -8.02 -10.48 -6.09
N ILE A 155 -7.74 -10.60 -7.40
CA ILE A 155 -8.70 -10.26 -8.45
C ILE A 155 -8.62 -11.30 -9.56
N ILE A 156 -9.77 -11.74 -10.05
CA ILE A 156 -9.92 -12.51 -11.26
C ILE A 156 -11.14 -12.00 -12.05
N THR A 157 -10.99 -11.84 -13.34
CA THR A 157 -12.08 -11.47 -14.25
C THR A 157 -11.95 -12.26 -15.53
N GLY A 158 -13.08 -12.56 -16.20
CA GLY A 158 -13.03 -13.24 -17.48
C GLY A 158 -14.41 -13.58 -18.02
N GLY A 159 -14.47 -13.84 -19.33
CA GLY A 159 -15.68 -14.21 -20.03
C GLY A 159 -16.61 -13.05 -20.37
N THR A 160 -17.48 -13.26 -21.37
CA THR A 160 -18.42 -12.24 -21.88
C THR A 160 -19.85 -12.72 -21.91
N ALA A 161 -20.10 -14.01 -22.17
CA ALA A 161 -21.43 -14.58 -22.26
C ALA A 161 -21.45 -16.09 -21.95
N THR A 162 -22.55 -16.59 -21.45
CA THR A 162 -22.68 -18.00 -21.00
C THR A 162 -22.68 -19.02 -22.15
N ASN A 163 -23.00 -18.61 -23.38
CA ASN A 163 -23.03 -19.44 -24.58
C ASN A 163 -21.77 -19.32 -25.46
N ILE A 164 -20.74 -18.66 -24.96
CA ILE A 164 -19.44 -18.50 -25.65
C ILE A 164 -18.36 -19.15 -24.80
N VAL A 165 -17.50 -19.94 -25.42
CA VAL A 165 -16.22 -20.35 -24.81
C VAL A 165 -15.36 -19.10 -24.63
N PRO A 166 -15.00 -18.68 -23.40
CA PRO A 166 -14.34 -17.41 -23.18
C PRO A 166 -12.90 -17.42 -23.71
N ASP A 167 -12.52 -16.35 -24.39
CA ASP A 167 -11.19 -16.14 -24.95
C ASP A 167 -10.32 -15.17 -24.13
N ALA A 168 -10.88 -14.62 -23.04
CA ALA A 168 -10.18 -13.79 -22.04
C ALA A 168 -10.87 -13.91 -20.69
#